data_b1f3ef94e630feb3fc404d4de82a2d38
#
_entry.id   b1f3ef94e630feb3fc404d4de82a2d38
#
_cell.length_a   1.000
_cell.length_b   1.000
_cell.length_c   1.000
_cell.angle_alpha   90.00
_cell.angle_beta   90.00
_cell.angle_gamma   90.00
#
_symmetry.space_group_name_H-M   'P 1'
#
loop_
_entity.id
_entity.type
_entity.pdbx_description
1 polymer ?
#
loop_
_entity_poly.entity_id
_entity_poly.type
_entity_poly.pdbx_seq_one_letter_code
_entity_poly.pdbx_strand_id
1 'polypeptide(L)'
;MTLAIDLDVLGDTRTLWRDWLHDASRVLDVEGLPEDRAAAAAELDARGAGNWRTLLERYAEDRAPVYLRPAAEVSAALRRLQTQGVRLAVFTDAPAELARVALSQLGAARRVDAVEAGAGALERLGRDVTVVRSREELLAQQTR
;
A
#
# COMPACT_ATOMS: atom_id res chain seq x y z
N MET A 1 -0.24 -20.47 8.31
CA MET A 1 -1.11 -19.77 7.34
C MET A 1 -0.57 -18.36 7.11
N THR A 2 -0.59 -17.93 5.88
CA THR A 2 -0.19 -16.56 5.50
C THR A 2 -1.38 -15.84 4.88
N LEU A 3 -1.70 -14.67 5.39
CA LEU A 3 -2.67 -13.77 4.77
C LEU A 3 -1.92 -12.76 3.92
N ALA A 4 -2.34 -12.60 2.66
CA ALA A 4 -1.87 -11.55 1.78
C ALA A 4 -2.94 -10.46 1.74
N ILE A 5 -2.67 -9.35 2.40
CA ILE A 5 -3.64 -8.28 2.61
C ILE A 5 -3.33 -7.14 1.65
N ASP A 6 -4.33 -6.72 0.87
CA ASP A 6 -4.21 -5.52 0.04
C ASP A 6 -4.00 -4.32 0.98
N LEU A 7 -2.99 -3.51 0.71
CA LEU A 7 -2.68 -2.34 1.53
C LEU A 7 -3.90 -1.43 1.72
N ASP A 8 -4.73 -1.28 0.69
CA ASP A 8 -5.91 -0.41 0.74
C ASP A 8 -7.00 -0.92 1.70
N VAL A 9 -6.90 -2.16 2.18
CA VAL A 9 -7.75 -2.68 3.27
C VAL A 9 -7.40 -2.00 4.58
N LEU A 10 -6.11 -1.76 4.81
CA LEU A 10 -5.62 -1.12 6.02
C LEU A 10 -5.84 0.39 6.00
N GLY A 11 -5.72 0.99 4.85
CA GLY A 11 -5.99 2.40 4.63
C GLY A 11 -5.93 2.69 3.14
N ASP A 12 -6.93 3.39 2.61
CA ASP A 12 -7.05 3.64 1.18
C ASP A 12 -6.04 4.66 0.70
N THR A 13 -5.03 4.21 -0.01
CA THR A 13 -3.95 5.05 -0.55
C THR A 13 -4.27 5.63 -1.93
N ARG A 14 -5.41 5.26 -2.53
CA ARG A 14 -5.73 5.64 -3.92
C ARG A 14 -5.92 7.13 -4.09
N THR A 15 -6.60 7.80 -3.16
CA THR A 15 -6.81 9.24 -3.24
C THR A 15 -5.51 10.01 -3.07
N LEU A 16 -4.67 9.59 -2.13
CA LEU A 16 -3.35 10.20 -1.93
C LEU A 16 -2.52 10.09 -3.21
N TRP A 17 -2.47 8.91 -3.81
CA TRP A 17 -1.75 8.67 -5.06
C TRP A 17 -2.27 9.56 -6.19
N ARG A 18 -3.59 9.61 -6.35
CA ARG A 18 -4.22 10.40 -7.42
C ARG A 18 -3.92 11.88 -7.26
N ASP A 19 -4.01 12.41 -6.05
CA ASP A 19 -3.74 13.82 -5.81
C ASP A 19 -2.26 14.15 -6.01
N TRP A 20 -1.37 13.27 -5.55
CA TRP A 20 0.04 13.42 -5.82
C TRP A 20 0.34 13.40 -7.31
N LEU A 21 -0.24 12.44 -8.03
CA LEU A 21 0.01 12.28 -9.47
C LEU A 21 -0.45 13.51 -10.24
N HIS A 22 -1.57 14.07 -9.86
CA HIS A 22 -2.08 15.31 -10.46
C HIS A 22 -1.09 16.46 -10.28
N ASP A 23 -0.59 16.66 -9.08
CA ASP A 23 0.37 17.73 -8.79
C ASP A 23 1.73 17.44 -9.45
N ALA A 24 2.21 16.22 -9.34
CA ALA A 24 3.50 15.83 -9.88
C ALA A 24 3.54 15.91 -11.40
N SER A 25 2.44 15.59 -12.08
CA SER A 25 2.35 15.68 -13.54
C SER A 25 2.65 17.10 -14.04
N ARG A 26 2.22 18.09 -13.27
CA ARG A 26 2.47 19.49 -13.61
C ARG A 26 3.93 19.88 -13.33
N VAL A 27 4.46 19.47 -12.19
CA VAL A 27 5.85 19.79 -11.81
C VAL A 27 6.86 19.07 -12.71
N LEU A 28 6.59 17.82 -13.05
CA LEU A 28 7.49 16.99 -13.86
C LEU A 28 7.23 17.11 -15.37
N ASP A 29 6.19 17.84 -15.75
CA ASP A 29 5.79 18.05 -17.13
C ASP A 29 5.58 16.72 -17.88
N VAL A 30 4.78 15.83 -17.27
CA VAL A 30 4.41 14.55 -17.86
C VAL A 30 2.88 14.46 -18.00
N GLU A 31 2.43 13.86 -19.11
CA GLU A 31 1.01 13.73 -19.41
C GLU A 31 0.68 12.29 -19.80
N GLY A 32 -0.59 11.94 -19.70
CA GLY A 32 -1.09 10.67 -20.20
C GLY A 32 -0.60 9.46 -19.43
N LEU A 33 -0.37 9.60 -18.12
CA LEU A 33 0.04 8.47 -17.30
C LEU A 33 -1.13 7.50 -17.09
N PRO A 34 -0.84 6.18 -17.06
CA PRO A 34 -1.88 5.19 -16.79
C PRO A 34 -2.51 5.35 -15.40
N GLU A 35 -3.74 4.88 -15.26
CA GLU A 35 -4.41 4.86 -13.96
C GLU A 35 -3.80 3.81 -13.02
N ASP A 36 -3.38 2.68 -13.57
CA ASP A 36 -2.72 1.64 -12.78
C ASP A 36 -1.41 2.16 -12.21
N ARG A 37 -1.24 2.06 -10.90
CA ARG A 37 -0.10 2.65 -10.20
C ARG A 37 1.23 2.04 -10.61
N ALA A 38 1.27 0.72 -10.80
CA ALA A 38 2.49 0.06 -11.25
C ALA A 38 2.87 0.49 -12.66
N ALA A 39 1.88 0.61 -13.56
CA ALA A 39 2.12 1.06 -14.92
C ALA A 39 2.55 2.53 -14.96
N ALA A 40 1.94 3.38 -14.12
CA ALA A 40 2.33 4.79 -14.02
C ALA A 40 3.77 4.92 -13.52
N ALA A 41 4.15 4.14 -12.51
CA ALA A 41 5.53 4.16 -12.00
C ALA A 41 6.53 3.73 -13.08
N ALA A 42 6.19 2.70 -13.85
CA ALA A 42 7.05 2.24 -14.96
C ALA A 42 7.22 3.34 -16.02
N GLU A 43 6.14 4.06 -16.34
CA GLU A 43 6.21 5.18 -17.29
C GLU A 43 7.05 6.32 -16.77
N LEU A 44 6.92 6.69 -15.51
CA LEU A 44 7.74 7.73 -14.89
C LEU A 44 9.23 7.37 -14.95
N ASP A 45 9.56 6.12 -14.66
CA ASP A 45 10.94 5.63 -14.78
C ASP A 45 11.41 5.65 -16.22
N ALA A 46 10.59 5.19 -17.17
CA ALA A 46 10.94 5.13 -18.59
C ALA A 46 11.16 6.52 -19.20
N ARG A 47 10.40 7.49 -18.74
CA ARG A 47 10.54 8.90 -19.21
C ARG A 47 11.66 9.65 -18.49
N GLY A 48 12.30 9.04 -17.52
CA GLY A 48 13.35 9.70 -16.74
C GLY A 48 12.83 10.93 -15.99
N ALA A 49 11.70 10.80 -15.33
CA ALA A 49 10.99 11.90 -14.68
C ALA A 49 11.65 12.35 -13.36
N GLY A 50 12.96 12.53 -13.35
CA GLY A 50 13.72 13.06 -12.22
C GLY A 50 13.56 12.23 -10.94
N ASN A 51 13.53 12.89 -9.81
CA ASN A 51 13.40 12.26 -8.49
C ASN A 51 11.95 12.06 -8.09
N TRP A 52 11.13 11.54 -9.00
CA TRP A 52 9.70 11.41 -8.72
C TRP A 52 9.41 10.55 -7.48
N ARG A 53 10.23 9.54 -7.21
CA ARG A 53 10.05 8.67 -6.03
C ARG A 53 10.28 9.46 -4.74
N THR A 54 11.29 10.31 -4.70
CA THR A 54 11.54 11.18 -3.56
C THR A 54 10.41 12.19 -3.37
N LEU A 55 9.89 12.73 -4.47
CA LEU A 55 8.76 13.66 -4.42
C LEU A 55 7.51 12.96 -3.84
N LEU A 56 7.25 11.74 -4.28
CA LEU A 56 6.13 10.94 -3.75
C LEU A 56 6.30 10.68 -2.26
N GLU A 57 7.49 10.26 -1.85
CA GLU A 57 7.76 9.96 -0.45
C GLU A 57 7.54 11.19 0.45
N ARG A 58 8.06 12.34 0.04
CA ARG A 58 7.88 13.58 0.80
C ARG A 58 6.43 14.02 0.86
N TYR A 59 5.73 13.93 -0.26
CA TYR A 59 4.31 14.26 -0.31
C TYR A 59 3.52 13.32 0.63
N ALA A 60 3.80 12.04 0.56
CA ALA A 60 3.13 11.04 1.39
C ALA A 60 3.40 11.29 2.88
N GLU A 61 4.64 11.53 3.26
CA GLU A 61 5.00 11.82 4.66
C GLU A 61 4.27 13.07 5.17
N ASP A 62 4.18 14.10 4.35
CA ASP A 62 3.52 15.35 4.71
C ASP A 62 1.99 15.21 4.77
N ARG A 63 1.41 14.43 3.88
CA ARG A 63 -0.04 14.35 3.71
C ARG A 63 -0.70 13.10 4.26
N ALA A 64 0.07 12.09 4.64
CA ALA A 64 -0.50 10.84 5.13
C ALA A 64 -1.53 11.04 6.27
N PRO A 65 -1.31 11.90 7.26
CA PRO A 65 -2.30 12.11 8.32
C PRO A 65 -3.67 12.59 7.83
N VAL A 66 -3.72 13.26 6.68
CA VAL A 66 -4.97 13.74 6.09
C VAL A 66 -5.73 12.61 5.41
N TYR A 67 -5.01 11.72 4.74
CA TYR A 67 -5.60 10.66 3.92
C TYR A 67 -5.78 9.34 4.65
N LEU A 68 -4.88 9.03 5.59
CA LEU A 68 -4.78 7.70 6.18
C LEU A 68 -4.97 7.77 7.69
N ARG A 69 -6.03 7.11 8.16
CA ARG A 69 -6.33 7.03 9.59
C ARG A 69 -6.46 5.56 9.99
N PRO A 70 -5.74 5.15 11.07
CA PRO A 70 -5.91 3.80 11.58
C PRO A 70 -7.36 3.55 11.99
N ALA A 71 -7.91 2.39 11.62
CA ALA A 71 -9.21 1.94 12.08
C ALA A 71 -8.99 0.98 13.25
N ALA A 72 -9.63 1.24 14.38
CA ALA A 72 -9.46 0.45 15.59
C ALA A 72 -9.76 -1.03 15.36
N GLU A 73 -10.81 -1.32 14.61
CA GLU A 73 -11.21 -2.70 14.30
C GLU A 73 -10.18 -3.44 13.45
N VAL A 74 -9.55 -2.73 12.49
CA VAL A 74 -8.50 -3.31 11.66
C VAL A 74 -7.26 -3.59 12.50
N SER A 75 -6.84 -2.62 13.30
CA SER A 75 -5.69 -2.79 14.19
C SER A 75 -5.88 -3.95 15.16
N ALA A 76 -7.07 -4.07 15.72
CA ALA A 76 -7.41 -5.17 16.63
C ALA A 76 -7.39 -6.52 15.90
N ALA A 77 -7.87 -6.57 14.66
CA ALA A 77 -7.85 -7.79 13.86
C ALA A 77 -6.40 -8.24 13.58
N LEU A 78 -5.54 -7.31 13.17
CA LEU A 78 -4.13 -7.63 12.90
C LEU A 78 -3.45 -8.16 14.17
N ARG A 79 -3.72 -7.55 15.31
CA ARG A 79 -3.15 -7.98 16.59
C ARG A 79 -3.59 -9.41 16.93
N ARG A 80 -4.86 -9.71 16.78
CA ARG A 80 -5.39 -11.06 17.07
C ARG A 80 -4.78 -12.11 16.16
N LEU A 81 -4.72 -11.83 14.86
CA LEU A 81 -4.15 -12.75 13.89
C LEU A 81 -2.67 -13.00 14.18
N GLN A 82 -1.93 -11.96 14.51
CA GLN A 82 -0.53 -12.07 14.89
C GLN A 82 -0.36 -12.95 16.14
N THR A 83 -1.21 -12.76 17.14
CA THR A 83 -1.20 -13.56 18.37
C THR A 83 -1.52 -15.03 18.07
N GLN A 84 -2.35 -15.30 17.07
CA GLN A 84 -2.69 -16.66 16.64
C GLN A 84 -1.59 -17.31 15.78
N GLY A 85 -0.50 -16.62 15.54
CA GLY A 85 0.61 -17.14 14.75
C GLY A 85 0.41 -17.04 13.24
N VAL A 86 -0.56 -16.28 12.79
CA VAL A 86 -0.79 -16.05 11.36
C VAL A 86 0.28 -15.10 10.83
N ARG A 87 0.92 -15.47 9.71
CA ARG A 87 1.87 -14.61 9.03
C ARG A 87 1.10 -13.56 8.22
N LEU A 88 1.41 -12.30 8.46
CA LEU A 88 0.73 -11.18 7.80
C LEU A 88 1.64 -10.58 6.72
N ALA A 89 1.19 -10.64 5.48
CA ALA A 89 1.88 -10.03 4.36
C ALA A 89 0.98 -8.98 3.73
N VAL A 90 1.58 -7.92 3.22
CA VAL A 90 0.85 -6.83 2.55
C VAL A 90 1.35 -6.71 1.13
N PHE A 91 0.44 -6.50 0.19
CA PHE A 91 0.77 -6.24 -1.21
C PHE A 91 0.06 -4.98 -1.70
N THR A 92 0.68 -4.31 -2.65
CA THR A 92 0.10 -3.13 -3.31
C THR A 92 0.74 -2.95 -4.68
N ASP A 93 0.00 -2.40 -5.63
CA ASP A 93 0.55 -2.00 -6.92
C ASP A 93 1.24 -0.62 -6.85
N ALA A 94 1.11 0.08 -5.74
CA ALA A 94 1.78 1.37 -5.52
C ALA A 94 3.28 1.19 -5.32
N PRO A 95 4.08 2.24 -5.54
CA PRO A 95 5.51 2.19 -5.26
C PRO A 95 5.81 1.92 -3.78
N ALA A 96 6.96 1.30 -3.53
CA ALA A 96 7.39 0.94 -2.17
C ALA A 96 7.48 2.16 -1.24
N GLU A 97 7.85 3.31 -1.77
CA GLU A 97 7.94 4.56 -1.00
C GLU A 97 6.59 4.92 -0.37
N LEU A 98 5.52 4.82 -1.15
CA LEU A 98 4.17 5.08 -0.64
C LEU A 98 3.74 4.00 0.35
N ALA A 99 4.01 2.74 0.05
CA ALA A 99 3.64 1.63 0.93
C ALA A 99 4.27 1.78 2.31
N ARG A 100 5.56 2.12 2.36
CA ARG A 100 6.27 2.29 3.62
C ARG A 100 5.67 3.41 4.47
N VAL A 101 5.42 4.57 3.86
CA VAL A 101 4.83 5.69 4.57
C VAL A 101 3.42 5.35 5.06
N ALA A 102 2.62 4.70 4.22
CA ALA A 102 1.26 4.31 4.57
C ALA A 102 1.23 3.36 5.77
N LEU A 103 2.06 2.31 5.75
CA LEU A 103 2.12 1.34 6.85
C LEU A 103 2.55 1.99 8.16
N SER A 104 3.51 2.91 8.09
CA SER A 104 3.95 3.66 9.26
C SER A 104 2.81 4.53 9.82
N GLN A 105 2.14 5.28 8.97
CA GLN A 105 1.03 6.15 9.37
C GLN A 105 -0.13 5.35 9.97
N LEU A 106 -0.41 4.17 9.41
CA LEU A 106 -1.49 3.31 9.88
C LEU A 106 -1.14 2.50 11.14
N GLY A 107 0.10 2.61 11.62
CA GLY A 107 0.55 1.86 12.78
C GLY A 107 0.66 0.37 12.53
N ALA A 108 0.78 -0.04 11.27
CA ALA A 108 0.78 -1.45 10.87
C ALA A 108 2.19 -1.99 10.57
N ALA A 109 3.19 -1.12 10.45
CA ALA A 109 4.53 -1.52 10.01
C ALA A 109 5.14 -2.64 10.88
N ARG A 110 4.90 -2.61 12.18
CA ARG A 110 5.46 -3.60 13.12
C ARG A 110 4.69 -4.91 13.16
N ARG A 111 3.47 -4.93 12.60
CA ARG A 111 2.61 -6.11 12.63
C ARG A 111 2.69 -6.95 11.37
N VAL A 112 3.31 -6.38 10.34
CA VAL A 112 3.40 -7.02 9.02
C VAL A 112 4.74 -7.71 8.88
N ASP A 113 4.73 -8.98 8.48
CA ASP A 113 5.93 -9.81 8.33
C ASP A 113 6.60 -9.64 6.97
N ALA A 114 5.84 -9.26 5.95
CA ALA A 114 6.36 -9.06 4.60
C ALA A 114 5.56 -8.00 3.86
N VAL A 115 6.23 -7.23 3.03
CA VAL A 115 5.60 -6.20 2.19
C VAL A 115 6.14 -6.34 0.77
N GLU A 116 5.22 -6.43 -0.21
CA GLU A 116 5.57 -6.38 -1.62
C GLU A 116 4.84 -5.24 -2.29
N ALA A 117 5.56 -4.48 -3.09
CA ALA A 117 5.03 -3.28 -3.73
C ALA A 117 5.36 -3.25 -5.22
N GLY A 118 4.52 -2.58 -6.00
CA GLY A 118 4.72 -2.42 -7.42
C GLY A 118 4.16 -3.57 -8.24
N ALA A 119 4.65 -3.66 -9.49
CA ALA A 119 4.18 -4.69 -10.42
C ALA A 119 4.50 -6.09 -9.88
N GLY A 120 3.54 -6.99 -9.95
CA GLY A 120 3.73 -8.38 -9.54
C GLY A 120 3.84 -8.60 -8.03
N ALA A 121 3.41 -7.63 -7.23
CA ALA A 121 3.55 -7.70 -5.76
C ALA A 121 2.88 -8.94 -5.17
N LEU A 122 1.63 -9.20 -5.54
CA LEU A 122 0.90 -10.35 -5.00
C LEU A 122 1.56 -11.66 -5.39
N GLU A 123 2.00 -11.77 -6.64
CA GLU A 123 2.64 -12.98 -7.17
C GLU A 123 3.95 -13.29 -6.43
N ARG A 124 4.68 -12.25 -5.99
CA ARG A 124 5.93 -12.44 -5.24
C ARG A 124 5.69 -12.99 -3.84
N LEU A 125 4.48 -12.87 -3.30
CA LEU A 125 4.15 -13.48 -2.02
C LEU A 125 3.93 -14.99 -2.10
N GLY A 126 3.84 -15.52 -3.32
CA GLY A 126 3.68 -16.95 -3.54
C GLY A 126 2.23 -17.40 -3.66
N ARG A 127 2.04 -18.71 -3.83
CA ARG A 127 0.72 -19.30 -4.06
C ARG A 127 0.01 -19.70 -2.77
N ASP A 128 0.77 -19.94 -1.72
CA ASP A 128 0.24 -20.47 -0.45
C ASP A 128 -0.21 -19.34 0.46
N VAL A 129 -1.00 -18.42 -0.09
CA VAL A 129 -1.52 -17.29 0.65
C VAL A 129 -3.02 -17.20 0.49
N THR A 130 -3.68 -16.73 1.54
CA THR A 130 -5.09 -16.37 1.47
C THR A 130 -5.16 -14.86 1.22
N VAL A 131 -5.75 -14.48 0.09
CA VAL A 131 -5.81 -13.08 -0.33
C VAL A 131 -6.99 -12.39 0.35
N VAL A 132 -6.73 -11.22 0.94
CA VAL A 132 -7.73 -10.39 1.60
C VAL A 132 -7.78 -9.04 0.88
N ARG A 133 -8.93 -8.71 0.30
CA ARG A 133 -9.13 -7.49 -0.49
C ARG A 133 -10.17 -6.54 0.07
N SER A 134 -10.75 -6.86 1.23
CA SER A 134 -11.71 -5.99 1.88
C SER A 134 -11.59 -6.10 3.39
N ARG A 135 -12.10 -5.09 4.10
CA ARG A 135 -12.15 -5.14 5.56
C ARG A 135 -13.03 -6.27 6.05
N GLU A 136 -14.13 -6.53 5.37
CA GLU A 136 -15.02 -7.63 5.68
C GLU A 136 -14.28 -8.96 5.67
N GLU A 137 -13.51 -9.21 4.61
CA GLU A 137 -12.72 -10.43 4.51
C GLU A 137 -11.67 -10.52 5.62
N LEU A 138 -11.03 -9.40 5.96
CA LEU A 138 -10.04 -9.36 7.04
C LEU A 138 -10.69 -9.71 8.38
N LEU A 139 -11.81 -9.08 8.68
CA LEU A 139 -12.51 -9.30 9.95
C LEU A 139 -13.05 -10.73 10.05
N ALA A 140 -13.43 -11.34 8.94
CA ALA A 140 -13.91 -12.71 8.88
C ALA A 140 -12.83 -13.74 9.22
N GLN A 141 -11.56 -13.41 9.10
CA GLN A 141 -10.45 -14.31 9.41
C GLN A 141 -10.26 -14.57 10.92
N GLN A 142 -11.01 -13.91 11.76
CA GLN A 142 -10.80 -13.94 13.21
C GLN A 142 -11.43 -15.11 13.95
N THR A 143 -12.21 -15.89 13.28
CA THR A 143 -13.08 -16.86 13.95
C THR A 143 -12.44 -18.22 14.22
N ARG A 144 -11.15 -18.29 14.23
CA ARG A 144 -10.47 -19.57 14.48
C ARG A 144 -9.58 -19.53 15.68
#